data_90b0ca95138c2f586fa9ef7ac7eacf45
#
_entry.id   90b0ca95138c2f586fa9ef7ac7eacf45
#
_cell.length_a   1.000
_cell.length_b   1.000
_cell.length_c   1.000
_cell.angle_alpha   90.00
_cell.angle_beta   90.00
_cell.angle_gamma   90.00
#
_symmetry.space_group_name_H-M   'P 1'
#
loop_
_entity.id
_entity.type
_entity.pdbx_description
1 polymer ?
#
loop_
_entity_poly.entity_id
_entity_poly.type
_entity_poly.pdbx_seq_one_letter_code
_entity_poly.pdbx_strand_id
1 'polypeptide(L)'
;SAASDVYKRQTYSATALAVLHAGAKPVMVDSGTDFNISVEAIRNAVTPKTKAIIPVDIAGFPCDYDRIMQLVNEPEIHDLFQASSPVQEKLGRILVMNDAAHSLGAYYTRNQRTGCETDIAIFSLHAVKNVTTAEGGAICLNLPEPFDNAELYKELRMMSLNCQTKDAFSKSK
;
A
#
# COMPACT_ATOMS: atom_id res chain seq x y z
N SER A 1 20.53 5.26 6.63
CA SER A 1 20.08 5.98 5.42
C SER A 1 18.57 5.83 5.31
N ALA A 2 17.84 6.93 5.22
CA ALA A 2 16.38 6.90 5.09
C ALA A 2 15.98 6.09 3.85
N ALA A 3 15.03 5.18 4.00
CA ALA A 3 14.35 4.53 2.90
C ALA A 3 13.60 5.59 2.05
N SER A 4 13.39 5.33 0.77
CA SER A 4 12.57 6.19 -0.08
C SER A 4 11.40 5.41 -0.65
N ASP A 5 10.22 6.02 -0.64
CA ASP A 5 9.00 5.50 -1.22
C ASP A 5 8.59 6.38 -2.40
N VAL A 6 8.02 5.75 -3.43
CA VAL A 6 7.60 6.44 -4.66
C VAL A 6 6.10 6.54 -4.70
N TYR A 7 5.56 7.75 -4.88
CA TYR A 7 4.15 7.97 -5.12
C TYR A 7 3.84 9.15 -6.03
N LYS A 8 2.57 9.26 -6.35
CA LYS A 8 2.03 10.28 -7.24
C LYS A 8 2.25 11.71 -6.71
N ARG A 9 2.53 12.66 -7.60
CA ARG A 9 2.66 14.08 -7.27
C ARG A 9 1.40 14.72 -6.68
N GLN A 10 0.22 14.18 -7.01
CA GLN A 10 -1.06 14.66 -6.50
C GLN A 10 -1.72 13.57 -5.66
N THR A 11 -1.64 13.68 -4.35
CA THR A 11 -2.31 12.80 -3.40
C THR A 11 -2.74 13.61 -2.19
N TYR A 12 -3.64 13.02 -1.39
CA TYR A 12 -3.97 13.57 -0.08
C TYR A 12 -2.72 13.54 0.82
N SER A 13 -2.50 14.62 1.55
CA SER A 13 -1.27 14.81 2.34
C SER A 13 -1.00 13.68 3.35
N ALA A 14 -2.04 12.98 3.82
CA ALA A 14 -1.90 11.89 4.79
C ALA A 14 -1.00 10.75 4.28
N THR A 15 -1.06 10.41 2.99
CA THR A 15 -0.22 9.36 2.39
C THR A 15 1.26 9.73 2.48
N ALA A 16 1.61 10.97 2.11
CA ALA A 16 2.99 11.46 2.23
C ALA A 16 3.44 11.59 3.70
N LEU A 17 2.55 12.06 4.58
CA LEU A 17 2.82 12.21 6.00
C LEU A 17 3.05 10.85 6.68
N ALA A 18 2.28 9.81 6.31
CA ALA A 18 2.47 8.46 6.84
C ALA A 18 3.90 7.94 6.56
N VAL A 19 4.43 8.19 5.35
CA VAL A 19 5.80 7.82 5.00
C VAL A 19 6.83 8.60 5.81
N LEU A 20 6.63 9.91 6.00
CA LEU A 20 7.51 10.71 6.85
C LEU A 20 7.49 10.22 8.32
N HIS A 21 6.30 9.87 8.84
CA HIS A 21 6.17 9.30 10.19
C HIS A 21 6.85 7.93 10.32
N ALA A 22 6.88 7.15 9.23
CA ALA A 22 7.65 5.89 9.18
C ALA A 22 9.17 6.10 9.07
N GLY A 23 9.65 7.35 9.08
CA GLY A 23 11.06 7.69 8.96
C GLY A 23 11.63 7.54 7.54
N ALA A 24 10.76 7.40 6.54
CA ALA A 24 11.15 7.30 5.13
C ALA A 24 11.05 8.65 4.41
N LYS A 25 11.71 8.75 3.25
CA LYS A 25 11.67 9.94 2.41
C LYS A 25 10.68 9.72 1.25
N PRO A 26 9.62 10.53 1.14
CA PRO A 26 8.73 10.48 0.01
C PRO A 26 9.40 10.99 -1.28
N VAL A 27 9.22 10.26 -2.37
CA VAL A 27 9.62 10.64 -3.73
C VAL A 27 8.37 10.70 -4.60
N MET A 28 8.01 11.90 -5.03
CA MET A 28 6.83 12.13 -5.85
C MET A 28 7.17 11.92 -7.32
N VAL A 29 6.32 11.18 -8.04
CA VAL A 29 6.45 10.92 -9.47
C VAL A 29 5.23 11.42 -10.24
N ASP A 30 5.39 11.59 -11.56
CA ASP A 30 4.33 12.11 -12.40
C ASP A 30 3.22 11.09 -12.65
N SER A 31 2.05 11.62 -12.96
CA SER A 31 0.89 10.83 -13.41
C SER A 31 0.87 10.68 -14.93
N GLY A 32 0.19 9.62 -15.39
CA GLY A 32 -0.20 9.45 -16.77
C GLY A 32 -1.36 10.36 -17.19
N THR A 33 -1.83 10.19 -18.42
CA THR A 33 -2.98 10.92 -18.99
C THR A 33 -4.31 10.56 -18.32
N ASP A 34 -4.37 9.43 -17.65
CA ASP A 34 -5.48 8.93 -16.85
C ASP A 34 -5.49 9.45 -15.40
N PHE A 35 -4.57 10.37 -15.09
CA PHE A 35 -4.32 10.93 -13.75
C PHE A 35 -3.80 9.93 -12.70
N ASN A 36 -3.67 8.67 -13.01
CA ASN A 36 -3.03 7.69 -12.14
C ASN A 36 -1.50 7.75 -12.26
N ILE A 37 -0.80 7.12 -11.33
CA ILE A 37 0.66 7.08 -11.32
C ILE A 37 1.18 6.45 -12.62
N SER A 38 2.18 7.08 -13.25
CA SER A 38 2.80 6.54 -14.46
C SER A 38 3.80 5.43 -14.12
N VAL A 39 3.63 4.24 -14.70
CA VAL A 39 4.56 3.11 -14.52
C VAL A 39 5.97 3.47 -15.03
N GLU A 40 6.05 4.23 -16.12
CA GLU A 40 7.34 4.72 -16.64
C GLU A 40 7.99 5.71 -15.67
N ALA A 41 7.21 6.60 -15.06
CA ALA A 41 7.74 7.52 -14.06
C ALA A 41 8.19 6.78 -12.79
N ILE A 42 7.52 5.71 -12.40
CA ILE A 42 7.98 4.82 -11.31
C ILE A 42 9.32 4.22 -11.67
N ARG A 43 9.45 3.60 -12.85
CA ARG A 43 10.68 2.97 -13.33
C ARG A 43 11.88 3.93 -13.24
N ASN A 44 11.70 5.16 -13.71
CA ASN A 44 12.76 6.18 -13.73
C ASN A 44 13.11 6.71 -12.32
N ALA A 45 12.23 6.54 -11.34
CA ALA A 45 12.42 7.03 -9.96
C ALA A 45 12.94 5.95 -9.01
N VAL A 46 12.90 4.66 -9.39
CA VAL A 46 13.38 3.55 -8.55
C VAL A 46 14.88 3.66 -8.35
N THR A 47 15.32 3.44 -7.12
CA THR A 47 16.72 3.41 -6.70
C THR A 47 16.93 2.27 -5.70
N PRO A 48 18.17 1.91 -5.36
CA PRO A 48 18.44 0.95 -4.27
C PRO A 48 17.84 1.31 -2.91
N LYS A 49 17.46 2.58 -2.72
CA LYS A 49 16.81 3.07 -1.50
C LYS A 49 15.29 2.95 -1.53
N THR A 50 14.69 2.65 -2.68
CA THR A 50 13.24 2.48 -2.81
C THR A 50 12.79 1.21 -2.08
N LYS A 51 11.84 1.35 -1.15
CA LYS A 51 11.33 0.24 -0.34
C LYS A 51 9.86 -0.05 -0.58
N ALA A 52 9.10 0.98 -0.97
CA ALA A 52 7.69 0.83 -1.30
C ALA A 52 7.29 1.74 -2.46
N ILE A 53 6.26 1.33 -3.18
CA ILE A 53 5.51 2.12 -4.15
C ILE A 53 4.09 2.23 -3.62
N ILE A 54 3.56 3.47 -3.56
CA ILE A 54 2.23 3.74 -3.03
C ILE A 54 1.38 4.42 -4.13
N PRO A 55 0.77 3.64 -5.04
CA PRO A 55 -0.19 4.15 -6.00
C PRO A 55 -1.45 4.63 -5.29
N VAL A 56 -2.11 5.64 -5.86
CA VAL A 56 -3.38 6.17 -5.35
C VAL A 56 -4.44 6.02 -6.44
N ASP A 57 -5.53 5.34 -6.13
CA ASP A 57 -6.69 5.17 -7.02
C ASP A 57 -7.49 6.46 -7.10
N ILE A 58 -7.10 7.35 -8.02
CA ILE A 58 -7.69 8.68 -8.14
C ILE A 58 -9.18 8.58 -8.52
N ALA A 59 -10.03 9.28 -7.77
CA ALA A 59 -11.48 9.29 -7.97
C ALA A 59 -12.12 7.88 -8.06
N GLY A 60 -11.46 6.87 -7.49
CA GLY A 60 -11.91 5.47 -7.52
C GLY A 60 -11.56 4.71 -8.80
N PHE A 61 -10.76 5.29 -9.70
CA PHE A 61 -10.25 4.61 -10.87
C PHE A 61 -8.95 3.88 -10.52
N PRO A 62 -8.92 2.52 -10.56
CA PRO A 62 -7.74 1.75 -10.14
C PRO A 62 -6.53 2.02 -11.05
N CYS A 63 -5.35 2.05 -10.43
CA CYS A 63 -4.09 2.11 -11.17
C CYS A 63 -3.84 0.81 -11.95
N ASP A 64 -2.90 0.84 -12.90
CA ASP A 64 -2.48 -0.36 -13.66
C ASP A 64 -1.58 -1.25 -12.79
N TYR A 65 -2.22 -1.98 -11.86
CA TYR A 65 -1.50 -2.80 -10.89
C TYR A 65 -0.80 -3.99 -11.54
N ASP A 66 -1.33 -4.54 -12.63
CA ASP A 66 -0.65 -5.62 -13.36
C ASP A 66 0.72 -5.16 -13.81
N ARG A 67 0.82 -3.97 -14.42
CA ARG A 67 2.10 -3.41 -14.86
C ARG A 67 2.99 -2.99 -13.69
N ILE A 68 2.42 -2.46 -12.60
CA ILE A 68 3.21 -2.09 -11.42
C ILE A 68 3.78 -3.34 -10.74
N MET A 69 2.98 -4.39 -10.57
CA MET A 69 3.43 -5.66 -10.00
C MET A 69 4.42 -6.38 -10.92
N GLN A 70 4.24 -6.29 -12.23
CA GLN A 70 5.24 -6.77 -13.18
C GLN A 70 6.56 -6.01 -13.03
N LEU A 71 6.51 -4.68 -12.98
CA LEU A 71 7.70 -3.82 -12.85
C LEU A 71 8.55 -4.20 -11.63
N VAL A 72 7.94 -4.37 -10.45
CA VAL A 72 8.71 -4.69 -9.23
C VAL A 72 9.32 -6.09 -9.23
N ASN A 73 8.86 -6.97 -10.14
CA ASN A 73 9.39 -8.31 -10.35
C ASN A 73 10.33 -8.42 -11.56
N GLU A 74 10.53 -7.35 -12.35
CA GLU A 74 11.51 -7.36 -13.43
C GLU A 74 12.93 -7.51 -12.86
N PRO A 75 13.80 -8.35 -13.48
CA PRO A 75 15.15 -8.60 -12.97
C PRO A 75 15.94 -7.33 -12.67
N GLU A 76 15.89 -6.35 -13.57
CA GLU A 76 16.61 -5.08 -13.43
C GLU A 76 16.16 -4.28 -12.19
N ILE A 77 14.87 -4.27 -11.89
CA ILE A 77 14.29 -3.56 -10.73
C ILE A 77 14.49 -4.36 -9.44
N HIS A 78 14.33 -5.68 -9.55
CA HIS A 78 14.53 -6.60 -8.42
C HIS A 78 16.00 -6.55 -7.93
N ASP A 79 16.96 -6.54 -8.85
CA ASP A 79 18.39 -6.51 -8.53
C ASP A 79 18.83 -5.15 -7.92
N LEU A 80 18.10 -4.07 -8.19
CA LEU A 80 18.32 -2.78 -7.54
C LEU A 80 17.88 -2.78 -6.07
N PHE A 81 16.93 -3.64 -5.69
CA PHE A 81 16.38 -3.64 -4.34
C PHE A 81 17.41 -4.09 -3.31
N GLN A 82 17.58 -3.28 -2.26
CA GLN A 82 18.46 -3.58 -1.13
C GLN A 82 17.65 -3.58 0.14
N ALA A 83 17.42 -4.75 0.72
CA ALA A 83 16.74 -4.87 2.00
C ALA A 83 17.55 -4.15 3.11
N SER A 84 16.85 -3.53 4.04
CA SER A 84 17.41 -2.87 5.23
C SER A 84 16.77 -3.34 6.54
N SER A 85 15.92 -4.36 6.47
CA SER A 85 15.29 -5.00 7.62
C SER A 85 14.94 -6.47 7.31
N PRO A 86 14.78 -7.34 8.31
CA PRO A 86 14.38 -8.74 8.12
C PRO A 86 13.05 -8.90 7.35
N VAL A 87 12.10 -7.98 7.54
CA VAL A 87 10.81 -7.99 6.84
C VAL A 87 11.03 -7.71 5.34
N GLN A 88 11.91 -6.80 4.99
CA GLN A 88 12.25 -6.48 3.61
C GLN A 88 13.07 -7.61 2.96
N GLU A 89 13.95 -8.28 3.70
CA GLU A 89 14.65 -9.49 3.25
C GLU A 89 13.65 -10.60 2.95
N LYS A 90 12.67 -10.79 3.83
CA LYS A 90 11.60 -11.78 3.68
C LYS A 90 10.73 -11.52 2.45
N LEU A 91 10.41 -10.25 2.14
CA LEU A 91 9.66 -9.88 0.93
C LEU A 91 10.51 -10.00 -0.34
N GLY A 92 11.80 -9.69 -0.25
CA GLY A 92 12.79 -9.82 -1.34
C GLY A 92 12.65 -8.79 -2.47
N ARG A 93 11.70 -7.86 -2.40
CA ARG A 93 11.43 -6.85 -3.44
C ARG A 93 10.79 -5.59 -2.88
N ILE A 94 10.56 -4.61 -3.74
CA ILE A 94 9.80 -3.40 -3.40
C ILE A 94 8.36 -3.79 -3.06
N LEU A 95 7.84 -3.29 -1.94
CA LEU A 95 6.46 -3.43 -1.52
C LEU A 95 5.54 -2.57 -2.41
N VAL A 96 4.38 -3.10 -2.80
CA VAL A 96 3.34 -2.32 -3.45
C VAL A 96 2.14 -2.18 -2.51
N MET A 97 1.85 -0.93 -2.11
CA MET A 97 0.77 -0.62 -1.18
C MET A 97 -0.24 0.32 -1.85
N ASN A 98 -1.44 -0.16 -2.12
CA ASN A 98 -2.49 0.65 -2.74
C ASN A 98 -3.15 1.61 -1.72
N ASP A 99 -3.11 2.90 -1.99
CA ASP A 99 -4.03 3.87 -1.38
C ASP A 99 -5.38 3.82 -2.12
N ALA A 100 -6.23 2.93 -1.65
CA ALA A 100 -7.56 2.63 -2.19
C ALA A 100 -8.67 3.47 -1.53
N ALA A 101 -8.31 4.64 -0.97
CA ALA A 101 -9.23 5.47 -0.19
C ALA A 101 -10.49 5.91 -0.97
N HIS A 102 -10.46 5.87 -2.30
CA HIS A 102 -11.59 6.21 -3.17
C HIS A 102 -12.16 5.02 -3.94
N SER A 103 -11.51 3.86 -3.93
CA SER A 103 -11.83 2.75 -4.83
C SER A 103 -12.56 1.57 -4.16
N LEU A 104 -13.06 1.76 -2.93
CA LEU A 104 -13.85 0.71 -2.28
C LEU A 104 -15.07 0.34 -3.14
N GLY A 105 -15.13 -0.94 -3.54
CA GLY A 105 -16.18 -1.47 -4.40
C GLY A 105 -15.95 -1.29 -5.90
N ALA A 106 -14.93 -0.56 -6.33
CA ALA A 106 -14.54 -0.48 -7.73
C ALA A 106 -14.10 -1.84 -8.27
N TYR A 107 -14.17 -2.01 -9.57
CA TYR A 107 -13.66 -3.19 -10.27
C TYR A 107 -12.30 -2.87 -10.87
N TYR A 108 -11.31 -3.68 -10.53
CA TYR A 108 -10.00 -3.68 -11.18
C TYR A 108 -10.06 -4.40 -12.53
N THR A 109 -10.72 -5.56 -12.54
CA THR A 109 -11.08 -6.30 -13.76
C THR A 109 -12.57 -6.61 -13.74
N ARG A 110 -13.11 -7.24 -14.82
CA ARG A 110 -14.52 -7.62 -14.88
C ARG A 110 -15.00 -8.45 -13.69
N ASN A 111 -14.11 -9.23 -13.08
CA ASN A 111 -14.45 -10.19 -12.02
C ASN A 111 -13.73 -9.93 -10.70
N GLN A 112 -12.85 -8.93 -10.64
CA GLN A 112 -12.03 -8.67 -9.45
C GLN A 112 -12.24 -7.24 -8.97
N ARG A 113 -12.65 -7.11 -7.72
CA ARG A 113 -12.73 -5.82 -7.04
C ARG A 113 -11.37 -5.39 -6.54
N THR A 114 -11.21 -4.08 -6.35
CA THR A 114 -10.01 -3.51 -5.70
C THR A 114 -9.81 -4.10 -4.30
N GLY A 115 -8.55 -4.27 -3.92
CA GLY A 115 -8.13 -4.77 -2.62
C GLY A 115 -7.31 -6.07 -2.65
N CYS A 116 -7.23 -6.75 -3.80
CA CYS A 116 -6.50 -8.03 -3.96
C CYS A 116 -5.34 -7.95 -4.95
N GLU A 117 -5.14 -6.82 -5.60
CA GLU A 117 -4.21 -6.62 -6.73
C GLU A 117 -2.78 -6.27 -6.28
N THR A 118 -2.59 -5.91 -5.02
CA THR A 118 -1.31 -5.47 -4.45
C THR A 118 -1.01 -6.20 -3.15
N ASP A 119 0.20 -6.04 -2.61
CA ASP A 119 0.60 -6.63 -1.32
C ASP A 119 -0.28 -6.15 -0.17
N ILE A 120 -0.61 -4.86 -0.18
CA ILE A 120 -1.49 -4.24 0.83
C ILE A 120 -2.40 -3.25 0.11
N ALA A 121 -3.69 -3.24 0.45
CA ALA A 121 -4.61 -2.19 0.05
C ALA A 121 -5.24 -1.52 1.27
N ILE A 122 -5.32 -0.18 1.25
CA ILE A 122 -5.81 0.62 2.37
C ILE A 122 -7.04 1.41 1.93
N PHE A 123 -8.17 1.14 2.54
CA PHE A 123 -9.44 1.81 2.30
C PHE A 123 -9.76 2.82 3.39
N SER A 124 -10.39 3.93 3.00
CA SER A 124 -10.92 4.93 3.91
C SER A 124 -12.45 4.82 3.98
N LEU A 125 -12.98 4.85 5.19
CA LEU A 125 -14.41 4.92 5.49
C LEU A 125 -14.78 6.26 6.16
N HIS A 126 -13.93 7.27 5.99
CA HIS A 126 -14.16 8.63 6.48
C HIS A 126 -15.47 9.21 5.93
N ALA A 127 -16.05 10.18 6.62
CA ALA A 127 -17.37 10.77 6.32
C ALA A 127 -17.61 11.21 4.87
N VAL A 128 -16.55 11.62 4.16
CA VAL A 128 -16.66 12.12 2.77
C VAL A 128 -16.45 11.06 1.69
N LYS A 129 -16.29 9.78 2.07
CA LYS A 129 -16.06 8.69 1.13
C LYS A 129 -17.37 8.11 0.60
N ASN A 130 -17.30 7.36 -0.52
CA ASN A 130 -18.44 6.69 -1.15
C ASN A 130 -19.12 5.65 -0.24
N VAL A 131 -18.39 5.04 0.68
CA VAL A 131 -18.90 4.24 1.80
C VAL A 131 -18.30 4.81 3.08
N THR A 132 -19.14 5.08 4.08
CA THR A 132 -18.69 5.72 5.31
C THR A 132 -19.21 5.06 6.57
N THR A 133 -18.39 5.11 7.62
CA THR A 133 -18.74 4.81 9.02
C THR A 133 -18.50 6.03 9.92
N ALA A 134 -18.56 7.25 9.34
CA ALA A 134 -18.15 8.53 9.89
C ALA A 134 -16.62 8.63 10.00
N GLU A 135 -16.00 7.78 10.78
CA GLU A 135 -14.56 7.52 10.85
C GLU A 135 -14.31 6.03 10.72
N GLY A 136 -13.26 5.66 10.01
CA GLY A 136 -12.89 4.27 9.85
C GLY A 136 -12.01 4.01 8.64
N GLY A 137 -11.54 2.78 8.55
CA GLY A 137 -10.75 2.27 7.44
C GLY A 137 -10.66 0.76 7.47
N ALA A 138 -10.18 0.19 6.38
CA ALA A 138 -9.90 -1.22 6.27
C ALA A 138 -8.55 -1.43 5.59
N ILE A 139 -7.87 -2.51 5.96
CA ILE A 139 -6.62 -2.95 5.36
C ILE A 139 -6.83 -4.36 4.81
N CYS A 140 -6.54 -4.56 3.53
CA CYS A 140 -6.43 -5.89 2.92
C CYS A 140 -4.96 -6.29 2.89
N LEU A 141 -4.67 -7.50 3.31
CA LEU A 141 -3.32 -8.07 3.38
C LEU A 141 -3.23 -9.23 2.39
N ASN A 142 -2.37 -9.09 1.38
CA ASN A 142 -2.17 -10.07 0.32
C ASN A 142 -0.66 -10.35 0.13
N LEU A 143 0.12 -10.25 1.19
CA LEU A 143 1.55 -10.51 1.13
C LEU A 143 1.80 -11.96 0.68
N PRO A 144 2.81 -12.19 -0.17
CA PRO A 144 3.12 -13.54 -0.66
C PRO A 144 3.73 -14.40 0.44
N GLU A 145 3.78 -15.70 0.21
CA GLU A 145 4.62 -16.59 1.03
C GLU A 145 6.08 -16.05 1.10
N PRO A 146 6.74 -16.13 2.24
CA PRO A 146 6.38 -16.86 3.46
C PRO A 146 5.67 -16.01 4.54
N PHE A 147 4.96 -14.93 4.19
CA PHE A 147 4.19 -14.14 5.16
C PHE A 147 2.92 -14.87 5.60
N ASP A 148 2.64 -14.88 6.90
CA ASP A 148 1.34 -15.26 7.46
C ASP A 148 0.47 -14.01 7.61
N ASN A 149 -0.43 -13.79 6.64
CA ASN A 149 -1.34 -12.64 6.65
C ASN A 149 -2.32 -12.69 7.83
N ALA A 150 -2.64 -13.87 8.36
CA ALA A 150 -3.54 -14.00 9.51
C ALA A 150 -2.82 -13.61 10.82
N GLU A 151 -1.55 -13.91 10.95
CA GLU A 151 -0.73 -13.46 12.08
C GLU A 151 -0.53 -11.95 12.04
N LEU A 152 -0.15 -11.41 10.88
CA LEU A 152 -0.01 -9.97 10.67
C LEU A 152 -1.31 -9.21 10.97
N TYR A 153 -2.45 -9.77 10.59
CA TYR A 153 -3.76 -9.20 10.94
C TYR A 153 -3.96 -9.10 12.46
N LYS A 154 -3.58 -10.14 13.21
CA LYS A 154 -3.69 -10.13 14.69
C LYS A 154 -2.79 -9.06 15.30
N GLU A 155 -1.57 -8.92 14.80
CA GLU A 155 -0.62 -7.90 15.25
C GLU A 155 -1.16 -6.49 15.00
N LEU A 156 -1.62 -6.20 13.77
CA LEU A 156 -2.20 -4.91 13.41
C LEU A 156 -3.46 -4.58 14.24
N ARG A 157 -4.32 -5.57 14.48
CA ARG A 157 -5.47 -5.40 15.39
C ARG A 157 -5.04 -5.08 16.81
N MET A 158 -4.06 -5.78 17.33
CA MET A 158 -3.54 -5.52 18.68
C MET A 158 -3.00 -4.09 18.78
N MET A 159 -2.23 -3.64 17.79
CA MET A 159 -1.69 -2.27 17.75
C MET A 159 -2.81 -1.21 17.67
N SER A 160 -3.87 -1.45 16.89
CA SER A 160 -5.01 -0.54 16.75
C SER A 160 -5.89 -0.47 18.02
N LEU A 161 -5.81 -1.46 18.89
CA LEU A 161 -6.57 -1.56 20.15
C LEU A 161 -5.71 -1.24 21.38
N ASN A 162 -4.82 -0.27 21.29
CA ASN A 162 -3.93 0.13 22.38
C ASN A 162 -3.08 -1.03 22.94
N CYS A 163 -2.63 -1.92 22.07
CA CYS A 163 -1.86 -3.14 22.42
C CYS A 163 -2.61 -4.11 23.35
N GLN A 164 -3.95 -4.11 23.33
CA GLN A 164 -4.75 -5.06 24.09
C GLN A 164 -4.95 -6.36 23.31
N THR A 165 -4.61 -7.49 23.96
CA THR A 165 -4.70 -8.83 23.35
C THR A 165 -6.11 -9.46 23.42
N LYS A 166 -7.05 -8.88 24.21
CA LYS A 166 -8.42 -9.38 24.37
C LYS A 166 -9.41 -8.32 23.92
N ASP A 167 -10.33 -8.70 23.05
CA ASP A 167 -11.50 -7.87 22.74
C ASP A 167 -12.51 -7.84 23.89
N ALA A 168 -13.49 -6.92 23.82
CA ALA A 168 -14.49 -6.74 24.88
C ALA A 168 -15.35 -7.99 25.11
N PHE A 169 -15.54 -8.83 24.09
CA PHE A 169 -16.36 -10.04 24.18
C PHE A 169 -15.64 -11.22 24.84
N SER A 170 -14.30 -11.28 24.74
CA SER A 170 -13.53 -12.34 25.40
C SER A 170 -13.29 -12.09 26.90
N LYS A 171 -13.66 -10.90 27.42
CA LYS A 171 -13.56 -10.56 28.86
C LYS A 171 -14.78 -10.96 29.67
N SER A 172 -15.85 -11.42 29.03
CA SER A 172 -17.15 -11.75 29.68
C SER A 172 -17.34 -13.25 29.98
N LYS A 173 -16.25 -14.03 29.91
CA LYS A 173 -16.25 -15.47 30.30
C LYS A 173 -15.27 -15.73 31.44
#